data_dd56441ab615acfa9aeffd2b53c8cccc
#
_entry.id   dd56441ab615acfa9aeffd2b53c8cccc
#
_cell.length_a   1.000
_cell.length_b   1.000
_cell.length_c   1.000
_cell.angle_alpha   90.00
_cell.angle_beta   90.00
_cell.angle_gamma   90.00
#
_symmetry.space_group_name_H-M   'P 1'
#
loop_
_entity.id
_entity.type
_entity.pdbx_description
1 polymer ?
#
loop_
_entity_poly.entity_id
_entity_poly.type
_entity_poly.pdbx_seq_one_letter_code
_entity_poly.pdbx_strand_id
1 'polypeptide(L)'
;MNITRTFMIGLASAGLTATTAFADTCPAGYPSDNINFLVGFGAGGGTDTVARRVASDIETATGWTIVVDNRPGASGGVMARGLLDGEADGLTVGVVSNTTVAINPHVNADIGYTHEDFAYLGTGMVLNYGLVTLADNPYDTLEEFVDFARENGRATISVGASSHTIAVTTLAEHYDIDLVALPGQGSAAALQEALGGHVDATIQGAAHVPQIEAGAMVQLATLTANRASYAPDTMTAMENGVDLSIEGHIIFIMNGDTPAEVQACLAEAIAEVTSSDAYVEFLAGRSAVPGNMGPEGTADWVADASAFYETRLAQ
;
A
#
# COMPACT_ATOMS: atom_id res chain seq x y z
N MET A 1 51.88 -53.75 33.79
CA MET A 1 51.83 -53.39 32.37
C MET A 1 50.34 -53.17 32.02
N ASN A 2 49.83 -51.98 32.28
CA ASN A 2 48.40 -51.66 32.12
C ASN A 2 48.23 -50.86 30.81
N ILE A 3 47.41 -51.42 29.90
CA ILE A 3 47.08 -50.78 28.62
C ILE A 3 45.69 -50.17 28.82
N THR A 4 45.65 -48.82 28.88
CA THR A 4 44.42 -48.05 28.90
C THR A 4 43.93 -47.83 27.46
N ARG A 5 42.79 -48.38 27.10
CA ARG A 5 42.11 -48.14 25.80
C ARG A 5 41.23 -46.89 25.95
N THR A 6 41.60 -45.80 25.26
CA THR A 6 40.82 -44.60 25.11
C THR A 6 39.77 -44.85 24.00
N PHE A 7 38.48 -44.79 24.35
CA PHE A 7 37.37 -44.78 23.41
C PHE A 7 37.09 -43.32 22.99
N MET A 8 37.32 -43.01 21.71
CA MET A 8 36.86 -41.75 21.11
C MET A 8 35.41 -41.94 20.70
N ILE A 9 34.47 -41.18 21.35
CA ILE A 9 33.09 -41.05 20.93
C ILE A 9 33.05 -39.86 19.94
N GLY A 10 32.86 -40.19 18.66
CA GLY A 10 32.60 -39.19 17.63
C GLY A 10 31.16 -38.63 17.77
N LEU A 11 31.03 -37.37 18.13
CA LEU A 11 29.77 -36.64 18.03
C LEU A 11 29.48 -36.39 16.53
N ALA A 12 28.54 -37.11 15.95
CA ALA A 12 27.93 -36.77 14.67
C ALA A 12 26.95 -35.63 14.92
N SER A 13 27.31 -34.40 14.57
CA SER A 13 26.37 -33.26 14.49
C SER A 13 25.45 -33.47 13.28
N ALA A 14 24.22 -33.94 13.53
CA ALA A 14 23.16 -33.86 12.55
C ALA A 14 22.79 -32.39 12.38
N GLY A 15 23.25 -31.77 11.29
CA GLY A 15 22.75 -30.47 10.87
C GLY A 15 21.26 -30.64 10.49
N LEU A 16 20.34 -30.13 11.31
CA LEU A 16 18.98 -29.88 10.89
C LEU A 16 19.04 -28.81 9.81
N THR A 17 18.94 -29.20 8.54
CA THR A 17 18.54 -28.28 7.49
C THR A 17 17.07 -27.99 7.74
N ALA A 18 16.74 -26.78 8.21
CA ALA A 18 15.38 -26.25 8.17
C ALA A 18 15.02 -26.14 6.68
N THR A 19 14.35 -27.16 6.14
CA THR A 19 13.67 -27.05 4.87
C THR A 19 12.50 -26.09 5.09
N THR A 20 12.56 -24.95 4.44
CA THR A 20 11.49 -23.94 4.42
C THR A 20 10.21 -24.58 3.92
N ALA A 21 9.08 -24.29 4.57
CA ALA A 21 7.74 -24.88 4.32
C ALA A 21 7.20 -24.59 2.89
N PHE A 22 7.78 -23.64 2.15
CA PHE A 22 7.41 -23.29 0.77
C PHE A 22 7.58 -24.42 -0.27
N ALA A 23 8.40 -25.42 0.00
CA ALA A 23 8.74 -26.44 -1.00
C ALA A 23 7.57 -27.36 -1.37
N ASP A 24 6.52 -27.41 -0.56
CA ASP A 24 5.40 -28.32 -0.75
C ASP A 24 4.21 -27.71 -1.52
N THR A 25 4.11 -26.36 -1.59
CA THR A 25 2.97 -25.65 -2.21
C THR A 25 3.30 -25.16 -3.63
N CYS A 26 4.58 -24.95 -3.93
CA CYS A 26 5.01 -24.43 -5.22
C CYS A 26 5.18 -25.53 -6.27
N PRO A 27 4.79 -25.27 -7.54
CA PRO A 27 5.04 -26.20 -8.64
C PRO A 27 6.53 -26.52 -8.79
N ALA A 28 6.84 -27.77 -9.16
CA ALA A 28 8.24 -28.19 -9.37
C ALA A 28 8.93 -27.30 -10.43
N GLY A 29 10.06 -26.70 -10.06
CA GLY A 29 10.82 -25.82 -10.93
C GLY A 29 10.33 -24.36 -10.99
N TYR A 30 9.36 -24.00 -10.16
CA TYR A 30 8.95 -22.61 -10.01
C TYR A 30 9.80 -21.91 -8.93
N PRO A 31 10.21 -20.64 -9.14
CA PRO A 31 10.07 -19.87 -10.38
C PRO A 31 11.09 -20.32 -11.44
N SER A 32 10.70 -20.26 -12.72
CA SER A 32 11.56 -20.63 -13.85
C SER A 32 12.56 -19.53 -14.25
N ASP A 33 12.32 -18.29 -13.77
CA ASP A 33 13.15 -17.09 -13.98
C ASP A 33 12.93 -16.11 -12.81
N ASN A 34 13.53 -14.92 -12.87
CA ASN A 34 13.31 -13.86 -11.89
C ASN A 34 11.83 -13.48 -11.82
N ILE A 35 11.33 -13.26 -10.60
CA ILE A 35 9.99 -12.71 -10.39
C ILE A 35 10.07 -11.18 -10.45
N ASN A 36 9.13 -10.55 -11.15
CA ASN A 36 9.05 -9.10 -11.23
C ASN A 36 7.92 -8.57 -10.34
N PHE A 37 8.26 -7.72 -9.38
CA PHE A 37 7.29 -6.95 -8.62
C PHE A 37 7.11 -5.59 -9.28
N LEU A 38 5.99 -5.40 -9.98
CA LEU A 38 5.65 -4.14 -10.63
C LEU A 38 4.84 -3.27 -9.69
N VAL A 39 5.41 -2.13 -9.30
CA VAL A 39 4.78 -1.18 -8.38
C VAL A 39 4.03 -0.12 -9.17
N GLY A 40 2.70 0.00 -8.96
CA GLY A 40 1.84 0.94 -9.69
C GLY A 40 2.02 2.42 -9.32
N PHE A 41 2.96 2.75 -8.43
CA PHE A 41 3.20 4.09 -7.90
C PHE A 41 4.69 4.43 -7.93
N GLY A 42 5.00 5.73 -7.75
CA GLY A 42 6.38 6.23 -7.73
C GLY A 42 7.20 5.67 -6.56
N ALA A 43 8.52 5.61 -6.76
CA ALA A 43 9.47 5.13 -5.77
C ALA A 43 9.45 5.98 -4.48
N GLY A 44 9.72 5.36 -3.33
CA GLY A 44 9.76 6.01 -2.01
C GLY A 44 8.38 6.20 -1.35
N GLY A 45 7.28 5.85 -2.03
CA GLY A 45 5.94 5.81 -1.42
C GLY A 45 5.70 4.54 -0.59
N GLY A 46 4.57 4.49 0.11
CA GLY A 46 4.22 3.33 0.95
C GLY A 46 4.17 2.02 0.16
N THR A 47 3.60 2.04 -1.06
CA THR A 47 3.51 0.85 -1.93
C THR A 47 4.89 0.34 -2.34
N ASP A 48 5.81 1.22 -2.73
CA ASP A 48 7.19 0.87 -3.09
C ASP A 48 7.97 0.32 -1.89
N THR A 49 7.80 0.95 -0.72
CA THR A 49 8.43 0.53 0.53
C THR A 49 8.01 -0.89 0.93
N VAL A 50 6.72 -1.20 0.83
CA VAL A 50 6.18 -2.55 1.11
C VAL A 50 6.66 -3.55 0.06
N ALA A 51 6.59 -3.21 -1.22
CA ALA A 51 7.04 -4.10 -2.31
C ALA A 51 8.50 -4.52 -2.12
N ARG A 52 9.40 -3.57 -1.86
CA ARG A 52 10.84 -3.85 -1.67
C ARG A 52 11.12 -4.66 -0.40
N ARG A 53 10.39 -4.38 0.67
CA ARG A 53 10.53 -5.14 1.92
C ARG A 53 10.08 -6.59 1.73
N VAL A 54 8.88 -6.81 1.17
CA VAL A 54 8.34 -8.16 0.94
C VAL A 54 9.21 -8.92 -0.06
N ALA A 55 9.68 -8.29 -1.14
CA ALA A 55 10.61 -8.89 -2.10
C ALA A 55 11.88 -9.38 -1.39
N SER A 56 12.54 -8.53 -0.61
CA SER A 56 13.78 -8.87 0.11
C SER A 56 13.59 -10.00 1.14
N ASP A 57 12.44 -10.01 1.83
CA ASP A 57 12.14 -11.05 2.82
C ASP A 57 11.86 -12.39 2.14
N ILE A 58 11.14 -12.41 1.00
CA ILE A 58 10.93 -13.62 0.18
C ILE A 58 12.27 -14.11 -0.39
N GLU A 59 13.11 -13.24 -0.96
CA GLU A 59 14.46 -13.62 -1.46
C GLU A 59 15.29 -14.29 -0.35
N THR A 60 15.22 -13.75 0.86
CA THR A 60 15.94 -14.31 2.02
C THR A 60 15.41 -15.69 2.42
N ALA A 61 14.11 -15.88 2.36
CA ALA A 61 13.45 -17.12 2.79
C ALA A 61 13.59 -18.26 1.73
N THR A 62 13.55 -17.91 0.44
CA THR A 62 13.41 -18.88 -0.66
C THR A 62 14.69 -19.04 -1.50
N GLY A 63 15.54 -18.01 -1.54
CA GLY A 63 16.64 -17.90 -2.50
C GLY A 63 16.20 -17.51 -3.91
N TRP A 64 14.95 -17.13 -4.12
CA TRP A 64 14.46 -16.60 -5.39
C TRP A 64 15.09 -15.23 -5.68
N THR A 65 15.01 -14.76 -6.91
CA THR A 65 15.41 -13.41 -7.29
C THR A 65 14.17 -12.60 -7.65
N ILE A 66 13.96 -11.46 -6.98
CA ILE A 66 12.79 -10.59 -7.21
C ILE A 66 13.26 -9.19 -7.62
N VAL A 67 12.87 -8.78 -8.82
CA VAL A 67 13.18 -7.45 -9.34
C VAL A 67 11.99 -6.51 -9.08
N VAL A 68 12.23 -5.39 -8.38
CA VAL A 68 11.18 -4.41 -8.09
C VAL A 68 11.30 -3.23 -9.07
N ASP A 69 10.27 -2.98 -9.88
CA ASP A 69 10.20 -1.93 -10.88
C ASP A 69 8.97 -1.03 -10.68
N ASN A 70 9.15 0.29 -10.70
CA ASN A 70 8.07 1.26 -10.50
C ASN A 70 7.50 1.69 -11.86
N ARG A 71 6.20 1.49 -12.06
CA ARG A 71 5.44 1.87 -13.26
C ARG A 71 4.24 2.74 -12.90
N PRO A 72 4.45 3.99 -12.51
CA PRO A 72 3.37 4.88 -12.10
C PRO A 72 2.52 5.32 -13.29
N GLY A 73 1.29 5.76 -13.00
CA GLY A 73 0.37 6.36 -13.95
C GLY A 73 -1.07 5.92 -13.70
N ALA A 74 -2.02 6.84 -13.86
CA ALA A 74 -3.46 6.62 -13.65
C ALA A 74 -3.77 5.89 -12.33
N SER A 75 -3.19 6.36 -11.20
CA SER A 75 -3.33 5.71 -9.88
C SER A 75 -3.00 4.20 -9.89
N GLY A 76 -1.94 3.81 -10.59
CA GLY A 76 -1.51 2.42 -10.77
C GLY A 76 -2.16 1.69 -11.95
N GLY A 77 -3.12 2.31 -12.63
CA GLY A 77 -3.86 1.68 -13.72
C GLY A 77 -3.01 1.32 -14.93
N VAL A 78 -1.97 2.14 -15.24
CA VAL A 78 -1.02 1.83 -16.31
C VAL A 78 -0.29 0.51 -16.04
N MET A 79 0.18 0.31 -14.81
CA MET A 79 0.83 -0.93 -14.41
C MET A 79 -0.14 -2.11 -14.43
N ALA A 80 -1.35 -1.94 -13.85
CA ALA A 80 -2.36 -3.00 -13.77
C ALA A 80 -2.80 -3.47 -15.17
N ARG A 81 -3.00 -2.54 -16.12
CA ARG A 81 -3.28 -2.88 -17.52
C ARG A 81 -2.12 -3.65 -18.16
N GLY A 82 -0.87 -3.17 -17.95
CA GLY A 82 0.32 -3.86 -18.47
C GLY A 82 0.52 -5.26 -17.88
N LEU A 83 0.08 -5.49 -16.65
CA LEU A 83 0.07 -6.81 -16.01
C LEU A 83 -0.89 -7.78 -16.73
N LEU A 84 -2.09 -7.31 -17.08
CA LEU A 84 -3.09 -8.12 -17.82
C LEU A 84 -2.71 -8.36 -19.27
N ASP A 85 -2.01 -7.42 -19.90
CA ASP A 85 -1.52 -7.58 -21.29
C ASP A 85 -0.28 -8.48 -21.37
N GLY A 86 0.35 -8.81 -20.23
CA GLY A 86 1.52 -9.67 -20.12
C GLY A 86 1.18 -11.16 -20.10
N GLU A 87 2.22 -11.99 -20.02
CA GLU A 87 2.06 -13.44 -19.88
C GLU A 87 1.53 -13.80 -18.49
N ALA A 88 0.60 -14.75 -18.42
CA ALA A 88 0.05 -15.27 -17.15
C ALA A 88 0.86 -16.47 -16.63
N ASP A 89 2.19 -16.38 -16.70
CA ASP A 89 3.14 -17.44 -16.30
C ASP A 89 3.47 -17.45 -14.81
N GLY A 90 2.99 -16.43 -14.09
CA GLY A 90 3.23 -16.25 -12.65
C GLY A 90 4.55 -15.57 -12.31
N LEU A 91 5.34 -15.11 -13.27
CA LEU A 91 6.61 -14.39 -13.01
C LEU A 91 6.41 -12.88 -12.83
N THR A 92 5.17 -12.39 -12.85
CA THR A 92 4.88 -10.97 -12.63
C THR A 92 3.80 -10.78 -11.56
N VAL A 93 4.13 -10.02 -10.52
CA VAL A 93 3.24 -9.62 -9.43
C VAL A 93 3.08 -8.11 -9.47
N GLY A 94 1.84 -7.63 -9.48
CA GLY A 94 1.51 -6.22 -9.30
C GLY A 94 1.43 -5.87 -7.82
N VAL A 95 2.03 -4.74 -7.42
CA VAL A 95 1.88 -4.18 -6.07
C VAL A 95 1.19 -2.83 -6.18
N VAL A 96 -0.03 -2.76 -5.65
CA VAL A 96 -0.95 -1.64 -5.86
C VAL A 96 -1.60 -1.20 -4.55
N SER A 97 -2.36 -0.11 -4.59
CA SER A 97 -3.37 0.18 -3.58
C SER A 97 -4.75 -0.24 -4.08
N ASN A 98 -5.71 -0.34 -3.18
CA ASN A 98 -7.12 -0.57 -3.52
C ASN A 98 -7.67 0.42 -4.55
N THR A 99 -7.16 1.64 -4.60
CA THR A 99 -7.54 2.64 -5.61
C THR A 99 -7.39 2.09 -7.03
N THR A 100 -6.32 1.33 -7.29
CA THR A 100 -6.05 0.77 -8.62
C THR A 100 -7.14 -0.20 -9.06
N VAL A 101 -7.56 -1.10 -8.20
CA VAL A 101 -8.47 -2.22 -8.55
C VAL A 101 -9.93 -1.94 -8.22
N ALA A 102 -10.22 -1.16 -7.13
CA ALA A 102 -11.59 -0.94 -6.68
C ALA A 102 -12.19 0.42 -7.12
N ILE A 103 -11.36 1.44 -7.40
CA ILE A 103 -11.84 2.80 -7.71
C ILE A 103 -11.62 3.16 -9.17
N ASN A 104 -10.44 2.91 -9.72
CA ASN A 104 -10.11 3.29 -11.10
C ASN A 104 -11.10 2.80 -12.16
N PRO A 105 -11.66 1.56 -12.08
CA PRO A 105 -12.68 1.12 -13.05
C PRO A 105 -13.91 2.03 -13.11
N HIS A 106 -14.23 2.74 -12.02
CA HIS A 106 -15.40 3.60 -11.93
C HIS A 106 -15.13 5.07 -12.29
N VAL A 107 -13.88 5.53 -12.14
CA VAL A 107 -13.52 6.94 -12.42
C VAL A 107 -12.80 7.13 -13.76
N ASN A 108 -12.40 6.05 -14.41
CA ASN A 108 -11.70 6.06 -15.70
C ASN A 108 -12.27 4.99 -16.63
N ALA A 109 -13.22 5.40 -17.47
CA ALA A 109 -13.91 4.48 -18.39
C ALA A 109 -12.95 3.79 -19.41
N ASP A 110 -11.79 4.39 -19.69
CA ASP A 110 -10.81 3.88 -20.64
C ASP A 110 -9.74 2.98 -20.00
N ILE A 111 -9.88 2.67 -18.70
CA ILE A 111 -8.86 1.87 -17.96
C ILE A 111 -8.75 0.44 -18.49
N GLY A 112 -9.85 -0.12 -19.02
CA GLY A 112 -9.89 -1.38 -19.74
C GLY A 112 -9.71 -2.63 -18.89
N TYR A 113 -10.06 -2.57 -17.61
CA TYR A 113 -10.13 -3.72 -16.69
C TYR A 113 -11.16 -3.49 -15.58
N THR A 114 -11.52 -4.56 -14.90
CA THR A 114 -12.32 -4.58 -13.67
C THR A 114 -11.53 -5.23 -12.53
N HIS A 115 -12.06 -5.20 -11.32
CA HIS A 115 -11.45 -5.87 -10.18
C HIS A 115 -11.45 -7.43 -10.32
N GLU A 116 -12.32 -7.98 -11.16
CA GLU A 116 -12.47 -9.42 -11.39
C GLU A 116 -11.38 -10.00 -12.31
N ASP A 117 -10.64 -9.14 -13.03
CA ASP A 117 -9.59 -9.59 -13.96
C ASP A 117 -8.30 -10.03 -13.24
N PHE A 118 -8.21 -9.84 -11.93
CA PHE A 118 -7.00 -10.11 -11.15
C PHE A 118 -7.16 -11.28 -10.20
N ALA A 119 -6.09 -12.05 -10.02
CA ALA A 119 -5.92 -12.90 -8.87
C ALA A 119 -5.28 -12.09 -7.72
N TYR A 120 -5.83 -12.20 -6.53
CA TYR A 120 -5.36 -11.54 -5.32
C TYR A 120 -4.47 -12.48 -4.52
N LEU A 121 -3.30 -12.01 -4.12
CA LEU A 121 -2.33 -12.80 -3.35
C LEU A 121 -2.32 -12.44 -1.85
N GLY A 122 -2.99 -11.36 -1.49
CA GLY A 122 -3.08 -10.87 -0.12
C GLY A 122 -2.74 -9.39 0.01
N THR A 123 -2.71 -8.91 1.26
CA THR A 123 -2.44 -7.50 1.60
C THR A 123 -1.16 -7.37 2.40
N GLY A 124 -0.38 -6.31 2.12
CA GLY A 124 0.86 -6.02 2.84
C GLY A 124 0.68 -5.04 3.99
N MET A 125 -0.08 -3.96 3.80
CA MET A 125 -0.19 -2.87 4.77
C MET A 125 -1.57 -2.22 4.70
N VAL A 126 -2.10 -1.82 5.85
CA VAL A 126 -3.24 -0.90 5.95
C VAL A 126 -2.76 0.53 5.71
N LEU A 127 -3.48 1.29 4.92
CA LEU A 127 -3.19 2.70 4.63
C LEU A 127 -4.01 3.59 5.56
N ASN A 128 -3.33 4.35 6.40
CA ASN A 128 -3.93 5.36 7.27
C ASN A 128 -3.77 6.74 6.61
N TYR A 129 -4.82 7.20 5.94
CA TYR A 129 -4.77 8.47 5.22
C TYR A 129 -4.96 9.67 6.15
N GLY A 130 -4.16 10.71 5.91
CA GLY A 130 -4.26 12.01 6.59
C GLY A 130 -4.20 13.17 5.60
N LEU A 131 -4.97 14.23 5.86
CA LEU A 131 -4.77 15.54 5.28
C LEU A 131 -3.69 16.24 6.11
N VAL A 132 -2.59 16.64 5.47
CA VAL A 132 -1.36 17.06 6.12
C VAL A 132 -0.86 18.37 5.52
N THR A 133 -0.27 19.24 6.33
CA THR A 133 0.32 20.51 5.89
C THR A 133 1.68 20.76 6.53
N LEU A 134 2.43 21.75 6.08
CA LEU A 134 3.65 22.22 6.74
C LEU A 134 3.31 22.83 8.12
N ALA A 135 4.14 22.58 9.11
CA ALA A 135 3.98 23.14 10.46
C ALA A 135 4.12 24.68 10.51
N ASP A 136 4.77 25.28 9.51
CA ASP A 136 4.94 26.72 9.40
C ASP A 136 3.74 27.44 8.75
N ASN A 137 2.74 26.70 8.27
CA ASN A 137 1.51 27.29 7.73
C ASN A 137 0.63 27.88 8.86
N PRO A 138 -0.22 28.88 8.57
CA PRO A 138 -1.00 29.60 9.58
C PRO A 138 -2.23 28.82 10.09
N TYR A 139 -2.29 27.52 9.86
CA TYR A 139 -3.38 26.63 10.29
C TYR A 139 -2.80 25.27 10.70
N ASP A 140 -3.28 24.71 11.79
CA ASP A 140 -2.88 23.40 12.30
C ASP A 140 -4.07 22.44 12.58
N THR A 141 -5.30 22.91 12.28
CA THR A 141 -6.54 22.15 12.35
C THR A 141 -7.31 22.17 11.04
N LEU A 142 -8.23 21.22 10.85
CA LEU A 142 -9.10 21.20 9.67
C LEU A 142 -9.97 22.46 9.58
N GLU A 143 -10.48 22.95 10.72
CA GLU A 143 -11.33 24.13 10.78
C GLU A 143 -10.57 25.38 10.31
N GLU A 144 -9.35 25.60 10.81
CA GLU A 144 -8.50 26.72 10.40
C GLU A 144 -8.09 26.64 8.94
N PHE A 145 -7.82 25.43 8.42
CA PHE A 145 -7.55 25.22 6.99
C PHE A 145 -8.76 25.58 6.12
N VAL A 146 -9.96 25.21 6.57
CA VAL A 146 -11.22 25.56 5.88
C VAL A 146 -11.42 27.07 5.88
N ASP A 147 -11.17 27.77 6.99
CA ASP A 147 -11.26 29.23 7.07
C ASP A 147 -10.20 29.91 6.19
N PHE A 148 -8.96 29.40 6.18
CA PHE A 148 -7.93 29.84 5.25
C PHE A 148 -8.37 29.71 3.78
N ALA A 149 -8.98 28.60 3.38
CA ALA A 149 -9.46 28.39 2.01
C ALA A 149 -10.58 29.39 1.66
N ARG A 150 -11.48 29.69 2.60
CA ARG A 150 -12.54 30.71 2.42
C ARG A 150 -11.97 32.13 2.25
N GLU A 151 -11.03 32.51 3.10
CA GLU A 151 -10.43 33.86 3.08
C GLU A 151 -9.61 34.11 1.81
N ASN A 152 -8.92 33.08 1.31
CA ASN A 152 -8.08 33.16 0.10
C ASN A 152 -8.85 32.84 -1.19
N GLY A 153 -10.11 32.43 -1.07
CA GLY A 153 -10.98 32.07 -2.20
C GLY A 153 -10.71 30.65 -2.73
N ARG A 154 -9.61 29.99 -2.36
CA ARG A 154 -9.31 28.59 -2.68
C ARG A 154 -8.10 28.09 -1.89
N ALA A 155 -7.94 26.74 -1.82
CA ALA A 155 -6.70 26.10 -1.40
C ALA A 155 -6.35 24.93 -2.33
N THR A 156 -5.04 24.62 -2.41
CA THR A 156 -4.49 23.55 -3.27
C THR A 156 -4.02 22.37 -2.45
N ILE A 157 -4.33 21.16 -2.92
CA ILE A 157 -3.99 19.92 -2.23
C ILE A 157 -3.31 18.96 -3.20
N SER A 158 -2.04 18.60 -2.97
CA SER A 158 -1.38 17.57 -3.77
C SER A 158 -1.89 16.19 -3.41
N VAL A 159 -2.18 15.37 -4.43
CA VAL A 159 -2.79 14.06 -4.27
C VAL A 159 -2.04 13.00 -5.08
N GLY A 160 -1.90 11.80 -4.50
CA GLY A 160 -1.15 10.69 -5.12
C GLY A 160 -2.02 9.58 -5.71
N ALA A 161 -3.35 9.67 -5.58
CA ALA A 161 -4.28 8.64 -6.03
C ALA A 161 -5.71 9.20 -6.24
N SER A 162 -6.55 8.51 -7.02
CA SER A 162 -7.93 8.95 -7.28
C SER A 162 -8.79 8.98 -6.02
N SER A 163 -8.55 8.10 -5.05
CA SER A 163 -9.23 8.15 -3.73
C SER A 163 -8.98 9.45 -2.99
N HIS A 164 -7.80 10.03 -3.13
CA HIS A 164 -7.48 11.33 -2.54
C HIS A 164 -8.25 12.46 -3.22
N THR A 165 -8.40 12.40 -4.55
CA THR A 165 -9.22 13.38 -5.28
C THR A 165 -10.67 13.34 -4.82
N ILE A 166 -11.23 12.14 -4.63
CA ILE A 166 -12.58 11.96 -4.07
C ILE A 166 -12.68 12.60 -2.68
N ALA A 167 -11.67 12.41 -1.82
CA ALA A 167 -11.67 13.02 -0.49
C ALA A 167 -11.63 14.56 -0.56
N VAL A 168 -10.80 15.15 -1.45
CA VAL A 168 -10.75 16.60 -1.66
C VAL A 168 -12.11 17.13 -2.13
N THR A 169 -12.75 16.46 -3.09
CA THR A 169 -14.08 16.84 -3.58
C THR A 169 -15.12 16.76 -2.47
N THR A 170 -15.12 15.68 -1.68
CA THR A 170 -16.07 15.52 -0.56
C THR A 170 -15.90 16.63 0.50
N LEU A 171 -14.65 16.99 0.83
CA LEU A 171 -14.37 18.11 1.75
C LEU A 171 -14.82 19.45 1.17
N ALA A 172 -14.55 19.71 -0.12
CA ALA A 172 -14.96 20.93 -0.82
C ALA A 172 -16.48 21.11 -0.81
N GLU A 173 -17.21 20.06 -1.15
CA GLU A 173 -18.70 20.05 -1.14
C GLU A 173 -19.27 20.24 0.27
N HIS A 174 -18.71 19.54 1.26
CA HIS A 174 -19.22 19.62 2.64
C HIS A 174 -19.08 21.02 3.24
N TYR A 175 -17.94 21.69 3.00
CA TYR A 175 -17.66 23.02 3.56
C TYR A 175 -18.07 24.19 2.65
N ASP A 176 -18.53 23.89 1.43
CA ASP A 176 -18.83 24.89 0.39
C ASP A 176 -17.63 25.85 0.14
N ILE A 177 -16.46 25.24 -0.18
CA ILE A 177 -15.20 25.95 -0.45
C ILE A 177 -14.53 25.43 -1.73
N ASP A 178 -13.67 26.23 -2.35
CA ASP A 178 -12.89 25.81 -3.52
C ASP A 178 -11.57 25.12 -3.08
N LEU A 179 -11.55 23.78 -3.18
CA LEU A 179 -10.36 22.96 -3.00
C LEU A 179 -9.92 22.36 -4.33
N VAL A 180 -8.67 22.59 -4.70
CA VAL A 180 -8.11 22.13 -5.97
C VAL A 180 -7.18 20.94 -5.73
N ALA A 181 -7.58 19.75 -6.16
CA ALA A 181 -6.71 18.59 -6.17
C ALA A 181 -5.67 18.68 -7.29
N LEU A 182 -4.37 18.54 -6.95
CA LEU A 182 -3.25 18.53 -7.90
C LEU A 182 -2.66 17.11 -7.96
N PRO A 183 -2.97 16.31 -8.99
CA PRO A 183 -2.52 14.94 -9.11
C PRO A 183 -1.02 14.81 -9.34
N GLY A 184 -0.36 13.93 -8.58
CA GLY A 184 1.04 13.53 -8.74
C GLY A 184 1.18 12.03 -9.11
N GLN A 185 2.44 11.58 -9.23
CA GLN A 185 2.76 10.17 -9.53
C GLN A 185 2.82 9.29 -8.26
N GLY A 186 1.93 9.51 -7.31
CA GLY A 186 1.87 8.80 -6.04
C GLY A 186 2.20 9.69 -4.83
N SER A 187 2.03 9.13 -3.63
CA SER A 187 2.16 9.88 -2.37
C SER A 187 3.54 10.50 -2.17
N ALA A 188 4.62 9.86 -2.63
CA ALA A 188 5.97 10.42 -2.50
C ALA A 188 6.13 11.73 -3.27
N ALA A 189 5.66 11.79 -4.53
CA ALA A 189 5.69 13.02 -5.34
C ALA A 189 4.81 14.11 -4.72
N ALA A 190 3.59 13.77 -4.30
CA ALA A 190 2.67 14.68 -3.64
C ALA A 190 3.25 15.26 -2.32
N LEU A 191 3.99 14.44 -1.56
CA LEU A 191 4.69 14.89 -0.34
C LEU A 191 5.78 15.91 -0.67
N GLN A 192 6.56 15.70 -1.74
CA GLN A 192 7.60 16.64 -2.14
C GLN A 192 7.03 18.01 -2.55
N GLU A 193 5.88 18.06 -3.24
CA GLU A 193 5.19 19.30 -3.55
C GLU A 193 4.79 20.07 -2.28
N ALA A 194 4.27 19.35 -1.27
CA ALA A 194 3.93 19.97 0.01
C ALA A 194 5.16 20.45 0.78
N LEU A 195 6.22 19.63 0.88
CA LEU A 195 7.47 19.99 1.55
C LEU A 195 8.18 21.18 0.86
N GLY A 196 7.98 21.33 -0.46
CA GLY A 196 8.49 22.48 -1.23
C GLY A 196 7.65 23.75 -1.08
N GLY A 197 6.52 23.72 -0.37
CA GLY A 197 5.61 24.84 -0.23
C GLY A 197 4.88 25.20 -1.52
N HIS A 198 4.74 24.23 -2.46
CA HIS A 198 4.08 24.45 -3.76
C HIS A 198 2.55 24.26 -3.68
N VAL A 199 2.06 23.70 -2.59
CA VAL A 199 0.66 23.46 -2.29
C VAL A 199 0.36 23.77 -0.83
N ASP A 200 -0.92 24.01 -0.52
CA ASP A 200 -1.37 24.37 0.83
C ASP A 200 -1.46 23.13 1.74
N ALA A 201 -1.80 21.97 1.19
CA ALA A 201 -1.86 20.69 1.92
C ALA A 201 -1.58 19.51 0.98
N THR A 202 -1.50 18.30 1.57
CA THR A 202 -1.34 17.04 0.84
C THR A 202 -2.13 15.93 1.52
N ILE A 203 -2.59 14.93 0.76
CA ILE A 203 -3.15 13.69 1.33
C ILE A 203 -2.10 12.59 1.25
N GLN A 204 -1.82 11.97 2.39
CA GLN A 204 -0.74 11.00 2.55
C GLN A 204 -1.22 9.73 3.27
N GLY A 205 -0.68 8.56 2.85
CA GLY A 205 -1.00 7.26 3.47
C GLY A 205 -0.02 6.80 4.55
N ALA A 206 1.27 7.14 4.44
CA ALA A 206 2.28 6.76 5.44
C ALA A 206 3.60 7.55 5.30
N ALA A 207 3.94 8.05 4.11
CA ALA A 207 5.24 8.67 3.83
C ALA A 207 5.51 9.97 4.63
N HIS A 208 4.46 10.59 5.16
CA HIS A 208 4.52 11.84 5.95
C HIS A 208 4.84 11.62 7.44
N VAL A 209 4.69 10.41 7.96
CA VAL A 209 4.85 10.14 9.40
C VAL A 209 6.19 10.62 9.96
N PRO A 210 7.35 10.36 9.31
CA PRO A 210 8.61 10.90 9.78
C PRO A 210 8.67 12.44 9.83
N GLN A 211 7.90 13.13 9.00
CA GLN A 211 7.81 14.59 8.98
C GLN A 211 6.96 15.13 10.13
N ILE A 212 5.90 14.41 10.51
CA ILE A 212 5.11 14.69 11.71
C ILE A 212 5.99 14.52 12.96
N GLU A 213 6.70 13.39 13.06
CA GLU A 213 7.61 13.11 14.19
C GLU A 213 8.75 14.12 14.31
N ALA A 214 9.23 14.64 13.18
CA ALA A 214 10.24 15.70 13.15
C ALA A 214 9.67 17.11 13.42
N GLY A 215 8.35 17.27 13.53
CA GLY A 215 7.68 18.56 13.70
C GLY A 215 7.72 19.45 12.45
N ALA A 216 8.03 18.90 11.27
CA ALA A 216 8.06 19.65 10.02
C ALA A 216 6.66 19.75 9.37
N MET A 217 5.76 18.84 9.71
CA MET A 217 4.39 18.82 9.23
C MET A 217 3.42 18.58 10.38
N VAL A 218 2.16 19.00 10.18
CA VAL A 218 1.02 18.70 11.07
C VAL A 218 -0.08 18.02 10.28
N GLN A 219 -0.84 17.14 10.97
CA GLN A 219 -2.00 16.49 10.39
C GLN A 219 -3.26 17.26 10.75
N LEU A 220 -3.95 17.79 9.75
CA LEU A 220 -5.18 18.58 9.89
C LEU A 220 -6.40 17.72 10.19
N ALA A 221 -6.45 16.54 9.55
CA ALA A 221 -7.50 15.54 9.79
C ALA A 221 -6.99 14.15 9.44
N THR A 222 -7.47 13.15 10.18
CA THR A 222 -7.39 11.74 9.77
C THR A 222 -8.54 11.43 8.82
N LEU A 223 -8.24 10.80 7.67
CA LEU A 223 -9.24 10.51 6.64
C LEU A 223 -9.69 9.03 6.64
N THR A 224 -9.41 8.30 7.71
CA THR A 224 -9.90 6.94 7.97
C THR A 224 -10.89 6.95 9.13
N ALA A 225 -11.64 5.86 9.32
CA ALA A 225 -12.67 5.76 10.36
C ALA A 225 -12.15 5.96 11.79
N ASN A 226 -10.90 5.58 12.04
CA ASN A 226 -10.25 5.72 13.34
C ASN A 226 -9.10 6.71 13.27
N ARG A 227 -8.80 7.40 14.37
CA ARG A 227 -7.64 8.29 14.48
C ARG A 227 -6.34 7.52 14.27
N ALA A 228 -5.37 8.16 13.62
CA ALA A 228 -4.05 7.58 13.40
C ALA A 228 -3.25 7.49 14.70
N SER A 229 -2.53 6.38 14.93
CA SER A 229 -1.75 6.15 16.14
C SER A 229 -0.60 7.14 16.33
N TYR A 230 -0.06 7.67 15.25
CA TYR A 230 1.00 8.71 15.24
C TYR A 230 0.46 10.14 15.41
N ALA A 231 -0.86 10.33 15.32
CA ALA A 231 -1.53 11.62 15.54
C ALA A 231 -2.85 11.41 16.34
N PRO A 232 -2.78 10.91 17.59
CA PRO A 232 -3.97 10.47 18.32
C PRO A 232 -4.90 11.62 18.73
N ASP A 233 -4.38 12.83 18.79
CA ASP A 233 -5.15 14.04 19.13
C ASP A 233 -5.84 14.65 17.90
N THR A 234 -5.45 14.27 16.68
CA THR A 234 -6.06 14.77 15.44
C THR A 234 -7.39 14.05 15.16
N MET A 235 -8.47 14.82 15.08
CA MET A 235 -9.81 14.32 14.79
C MET A 235 -9.88 13.71 13.39
N THR A 236 -10.75 12.70 13.24
CA THR A 236 -11.09 12.18 11.91
C THR A 236 -11.99 13.17 11.15
N ALA A 237 -12.09 13.03 9.82
CA ALA A 237 -13.06 13.79 9.03
C ALA A 237 -14.49 13.55 9.55
N MET A 238 -14.82 12.30 9.92
CA MET A 238 -16.11 11.94 10.48
C MET A 238 -16.39 12.63 11.83
N GLU A 239 -15.40 12.73 12.72
CA GLU A 239 -15.52 13.48 13.98
C GLU A 239 -15.70 14.99 13.75
N ASN A 240 -15.21 15.52 12.62
CA ASN A 240 -15.46 16.88 12.15
C ASN A 240 -16.80 17.04 11.39
N GLY A 241 -17.65 16.00 11.36
CA GLY A 241 -18.98 16.03 10.75
C GLY A 241 -19.01 15.76 9.25
N VAL A 242 -17.85 15.45 8.62
CA VAL A 242 -17.77 15.12 7.19
C VAL A 242 -17.99 13.62 7.02
N ASP A 243 -18.96 13.20 6.21
CA ASP A 243 -19.17 11.80 5.85
C ASP A 243 -18.07 11.32 4.87
N LEU A 244 -16.88 11.19 5.40
CA LEU A 244 -15.68 10.82 4.67
C LEU A 244 -14.83 9.85 5.47
N SER A 245 -14.65 8.65 4.94
CA SER A 245 -13.63 7.69 5.34
C SER A 245 -13.05 7.04 4.10
N ILE A 246 -11.74 7.16 3.90
CA ILE A 246 -11.00 6.43 2.86
C ILE A 246 -10.18 5.34 3.54
N GLU A 247 -10.65 4.12 3.40
CA GLU A 247 -9.88 2.95 3.82
C GLU A 247 -9.06 2.42 2.67
N GLY A 248 -7.92 1.84 2.96
CA GLY A 248 -7.06 1.32 1.91
C GLY A 248 -6.08 0.27 2.38
N HIS A 249 -5.68 -0.55 1.43
CA HIS A 249 -4.66 -1.56 1.60
C HIS A 249 -3.64 -1.50 0.46
N ILE A 250 -2.40 -1.85 0.77
CA ILE A 250 -1.46 -2.27 -0.25
C ILE A 250 -1.72 -3.74 -0.54
N ILE A 251 -1.95 -4.04 -1.81
CA ILE A 251 -2.45 -5.31 -2.31
C ILE A 251 -1.45 -5.90 -3.30
N PHE A 252 -1.23 -7.20 -3.22
CA PHE A 252 -0.48 -7.98 -4.19
C PHE A 252 -1.47 -8.65 -5.15
N ILE A 253 -1.29 -8.44 -6.44
CA ILE A 253 -2.16 -8.96 -7.51
C ILE A 253 -1.33 -9.65 -8.59
N MET A 254 -1.96 -10.51 -9.36
CA MET A 254 -1.43 -11.00 -10.63
C MET A 254 -2.54 -11.14 -11.67
N ASN A 255 -2.15 -11.47 -12.89
CA ASN A 255 -3.10 -11.78 -13.95
C ASN A 255 -4.01 -12.93 -13.49
N GLY A 256 -5.34 -12.77 -13.60
CA GLY A 256 -6.32 -13.76 -13.17
C GLY A 256 -6.21 -15.10 -13.87
N ASP A 257 -5.64 -15.13 -15.09
CA ASP A 257 -5.40 -16.35 -15.87
C ASP A 257 -4.15 -17.14 -15.41
N THR A 258 -3.40 -16.65 -14.42
CA THR A 258 -2.23 -17.37 -13.86
C THR A 258 -2.67 -18.72 -13.27
N PRO A 259 -1.93 -19.83 -13.47
CA PRO A 259 -2.28 -21.14 -12.89
C PRO A 259 -2.48 -21.09 -11.37
N ALA A 260 -3.54 -21.71 -10.88
CA ALA A 260 -3.96 -21.62 -9.47
C ALA A 260 -2.88 -22.10 -8.48
N GLU A 261 -2.08 -23.11 -8.86
CA GLU A 261 -0.96 -23.59 -8.04
C GLU A 261 0.16 -22.56 -7.91
N VAL A 262 0.38 -21.70 -8.93
CA VAL A 262 1.35 -20.61 -8.87
C VAL A 262 0.80 -19.47 -8.01
N GLN A 263 -0.49 -19.15 -8.17
CA GLN A 263 -1.15 -18.16 -7.30
C GLN A 263 -1.04 -18.56 -5.82
N ALA A 264 -1.34 -19.83 -5.49
CA ALA A 264 -1.27 -20.33 -4.13
C ALA A 264 0.16 -20.28 -3.56
N CYS A 265 1.16 -20.68 -4.37
CA CYS A 265 2.57 -20.63 -4.00
C CYS A 265 3.03 -19.20 -3.62
N LEU A 266 2.74 -18.21 -4.46
CA LEU A 266 3.11 -16.82 -4.19
C LEU A 266 2.31 -16.20 -3.04
N ALA A 267 1.02 -16.53 -2.93
CA ALA A 267 0.20 -16.07 -1.81
C ALA A 267 0.74 -16.58 -0.46
N GLU A 268 1.18 -17.85 -0.39
CA GLU A 268 1.80 -18.39 0.81
C GLU A 268 3.13 -17.72 1.14
N ALA A 269 4.00 -17.50 0.13
CA ALA A 269 5.25 -16.77 0.32
C ALA A 269 5.03 -15.34 0.85
N ILE A 270 4.06 -14.61 0.29
CA ILE A 270 3.69 -13.28 0.75
C ILE A 270 3.11 -13.32 2.17
N ALA A 271 2.21 -14.27 2.46
CA ALA A 271 1.57 -14.40 3.77
C ALA A 271 2.59 -14.71 4.87
N GLU A 272 3.55 -15.60 4.62
CA GLU A 272 4.58 -15.94 5.61
C GLU A 272 5.44 -14.72 5.95
N VAL A 273 5.94 -13.97 4.95
CA VAL A 273 6.80 -12.81 5.24
C VAL A 273 5.99 -11.67 5.86
N THR A 274 4.76 -11.41 5.41
CA THR A 274 3.93 -10.31 5.94
C THR A 274 3.37 -10.58 7.34
N SER A 275 3.30 -11.83 7.77
CA SER A 275 2.92 -12.22 9.13
C SER A 275 4.12 -12.37 10.09
N SER A 276 5.35 -12.27 9.61
CA SER A 276 6.55 -12.41 10.43
C SER A 276 6.70 -11.27 11.45
N ASP A 277 7.26 -11.57 12.62
CA ASP A 277 7.57 -10.55 13.65
C ASP A 277 8.47 -9.43 13.09
N ALA A 278 9.41 -9.78 12.22
CA ALA A 278 10.32 -8.83 11.58
C ALA A 278 9.61 -7.86 10.62
N TYR A 279 8.55 -8.30 9.95
CA TYR A 279 7.73 -7.43 9.12
C TYR A 279 6.79 -6.56 9.96
N VAL A 280 6.19 -7.11 11.00
CA VAL A 280 5.35 -6.37 11.96
C VAL A 280 6.17 -5.24 12.61
N GLU A 281 7.40 -5.53 13.07
CA GLU A 281 8.31 -4.54 13.65
C GLU A 281 8.73 -3.47 12.62
N PHE A 282 9.00 -3.87 11.39
CA PHE A 282 9.30 -2.95 10.29
C PHE A 282 8.17 -1.95 10.04
N LEU A 283 6.91 -2.39 10.05
CA LEU A 283 5.75 -1.52 9.89
C LEU A 283 5.49 -0.67 11.14
N ALA A 284 5.64 -1.25 12.33
CA ALA A 284 5.49 -0.53 13.59
C ALA A 284 6.47 0.66 13.70
N GLY A 285 7.72 0.50 13.23
CA GLY A 285 8.70 1.59 13.12
C GLY A 285 8.31 2.69 12.12
N ARG A 286 7.18 2.55 11.44
CA ARG A 286 6.59 3.52 10.50
C ARG A 286 5.16 3.90 10.88
N SER A 287 4.76 3.58 12.11
CA SER A 287 3.39 3.78 12.62
C SER A 287 2.32 3.16 11.70
N ALA A 288 2.66 2.07 11.04
CA ALA A 288 1.80 1.32 10.13
C ALA A 288 1.53 -0.09 10.67
N VAL A 289 0.50 -0.75 10.15
CA VAL A 289 0.12 -2.11 10.54
C VAL A 289 0.00 -3.02 9.33
N PRO A 290 0.27 -4.34 9.48
CA PRO A 290 0.06 -5.32 8.41
C PRO A 290 -1.39 -5.36 7.95
N GLY A 291 -1.60 -5.65 6.68
CA GLY A 291 -2.93 -5.87 6.11
C GLY A 291 -3.60 -7.16 6.56
N ASN A 292 -2.83 -8.22 6.65
CA ASN A 292 -3.22 -9.55 7.16
C ASN A 292 -4.44 -10.22 6.48
N MET A 293 -4.85 -9.77 5.30
CA MET A 293 -5.85 -10.47 4.49
C MET A 293 -5.15 -11.42 3.51
N GLY A 294 -5.60 -12.68 3.51
CA GLY A 294 -5.21 -13.65 2.50
C GLY A 294 -5.96 -13.42 1.17
N PRO A 295 -5.76 -14.31 0.17
CA PRO A 295 -6.32 -14.14 -1.17
C PRO A 295 -7.84 -13.92 -1.19
N GLU A 296 -8.62 -14.81 -0.56
CA GLU A 296 -10.09 -14.75 -0.52
C GLU A 296 -10.58 -13.48 0.18
N GLY A 297 -10.06 -13.20 1.39
CA GLY A 297 -10.44 -11.99 2.13
C GLY A 297 -10.07 -10.69 1.39
N THR A 298 -8.99 -10.69 0.61
CA THR A 298 -8.61 -9.54 -0.21
C THR A 298 -9.57 -9.37 -1.40
N ALA A 299 -9.94 -10.47 -2.07
CA ALA A 299 -10.89 -10.45 -3.17
C ALA A 299 -12.27 -9.92 -2.72
N ASP A 300 -12.79 -10.46 -1.61
CA ASP A 300 -14.07 -10.06 -1.03
C ASP A 300 -14.06 -8.57 -0.65
N TRP A 301 -13.00 -8.15 0.06
CA TRP A 301 -12.87 -6.74 0.46
C TRP A 301 -12.79 -5.80 -0.75
N VAL A 302 -12.07 -6.17 -1.82
CA VAL A 302 -11.98 -5.35 -3.05
C VAL A 302 -13.31 -5.29 -3.77
N ALA A 303 -14.07 -6.39 -3.83
CA ALA A 303 -15.40 -6.43 -4.43
C ALA A 303 -16.38 -5.52 -3.69
N ASP A 304 -16.40 -5.58 -2.35
CA ASP A 304 -17.24 -4.70 -1.51
C ASP A 304 -16.85 -3.23 -1.69
N ALA A 305 -15.55 -2.93 -1.70
CA ALA A 305 -15.05 -1.57 -1.94
C ALA A 305 -15.43 -1.07 -3.35
N SER A 306 -15.33 -1.92 -4.38
CA SER A 306 -15.72 -1.58 -5.75
C SER A 306 -17.21 -1.24 -5.83
N ALA A 307 -18.09 -2.07 -5.26
CA ALA A 307 -19.53 -1.82 -5.22
C ALA A 307 -19.91 -0.54 -4.45
N PHE A 308 -19.20 -0.26 -3.35
CA PHE A 308 -19.36 0.98 -2.60
C PHE A 308 -19.06 2.21 -3.47
N TYR A 309 -17.91 2.23 -4.16
CA TYR A 309 -17.52 3.35 -5.00
C TYR A 309 -18.37 3.48 -6.26
N GLU A 310 -18.82 2.38 -6.87
CA GLU A 310 -19.80 2.41 -7.97
C GLU A 310 -21.05 3.18 -7.55
N THR A 311 -21.61 2.86 -6.39
CA THR A 311 -22.82 3.51 -5.88
C THR A 311 -22.59 5.00 -5.56
N ARG A 312 -21.44 5.33 -4.94
CA ARG A 312 -21.14 6.70 -4.50
C ARG A 312 -20.81 7.63 -5.67
N LEU A 313 -20.17 7.12 -6.72
CA LEU A 313 -19.79 7.91 -7.90
C LEU A 313 -20.92 8.06 -8.93
N ALA A 314 -21.99 7.29 -8.80
CA ALA A 314 -23.19 7.38 -9.64
C ALA A 314 -24.19 8.48 -9.16
N GLN A 315 -23.94 9.08 -7.99
CA GLN A 315 -24.76 10.15 -7.40
C GLN A 315 -24.28 11.52 -7.86
#